data_7ace44f930316362c387eca32231bdd8
#
_entry.id   7ace44f930316362c387eca32231bdd8
#
_cell.length_a   1.000
_cell.length_b   1.000
_cell.length_c   1.000
_cell.angle_alpha   90.00
_cell.angle_beta   90.00
_cell.angle_gamma   90.00
#
_symmetry.space_group_name_H-M   'P 1'
#
loop_
_entity.id
_entity.type
_entity.pdbx_description
1 polymer ?
#
loop_
_entity_poly.entity_id
_entity_poly.type
_entity_poly.pdbx_seq_one_letter_code
_entity_poly.pdbx_strand_id
1 'polypeptide(L)'
;MYTKQFIEALENRNIEKLRSIPKSDLHNHAILGGNLKYIEEWIGKKIPRLTKRITSIEEMEAWVGKNYIPYVKGTLGFEKAIEAAFIQAKADGVIKLEMNIDVYFRHLYNGSAEELIKALKRLHQEYAPEVNFIPELGFNRSVSQELLIEWFEPYLDYNYFKSVDLYGDEFAQPASNLKQLYRMAKSKGLKLKAHVGEFGDAESIQETVEVLELDEIQHGISAVKSKSVMNFLQRNNIQLNICPTSNYMLSRVEEIKNHPIRELFDNGIKVTVNTDDVIVFQNGVSEEFLLLYDQEVFSAEELDVIRMNGLR
;
A
#
# COMPACT_ATOMS: atom_id res chain seq x y z
N MET A 1 -8.17 -2.68 23.56
CA MET A 1 -9.48 -2.08 23.91
C MET A 1 -10.58 -2.48 22.93
N TYR A 2 -10.31 -2.59 21.62
CA TYR A 2 -11.32 -2.87 20.59
C TYR A 2 -11.45 -4.35 20.18
N THR A 3 -10.63 -5.27 20.70
CA THR A 3 -10.61 -6.70 20.33
C THR A 3 -11.98 -7.35 20.33
N LYS A 4 -12.72 -7.28 21.45
CA LYS A 4 -14.07 -7.85 21.56
C LYS A 4 -15.03 -7.28 20.52
N GLN A 5 -15.00 -5.95 20.33
CA GLN A 5 -15.87 -5.26 19.38
C GLN A 5 -15.54 -5.64 17.92
N PHE A 6 -14.25 -5.85 17.61
CA PHE A 6 -13.80 -6.27 16.28
C PHE A 6 -14.28 -7.70 15.96
N ILE A 7 -14.07 -8.63 16.89
CA ILE A 7 -14.53 -10.01 16.78
C ILE A 7 -16.06 -10.05 16.59
N GLU A 8 -16.81 -9.41 17.47
CA GLU A 8 -18.29 -9.33 17.36
C GLU A 8 -18.76 -8.69 16.03
N ALA A 9 -18.03 -7.70 15.51
CA ALA A 9 -18.37 -7.06 14.25
C ALA A 9 -18.15 -8.00 13.04
N LEU A 10 -17.06 -8.79 13.04
CA LEU A 10 -16.81 -9.82 12.01
C LEU A 10 -17.86 -10.94 12.07
N GLU A 11 -18.10 -11.51 13.25
CA GLU A 11 -19.06 -12.60 13.45
C GLU A 11 -20.49 -12.21 13.00
N ASN A 12 -20.87 -10.95 13.22
CA ASN A 12 -22.16 -10.42 12.80
C ASN A 12 -22.14 -9.81 11.38
N ARG A 13 -21.03 -9.86 10.66
CA ARG A 13 -20.84 -9.25 9.32
C ARG A 13 -21.25 -7.78 9.27
N ASN A 14 -21.00 -7.06 10.37
CA ASN A 14 -21.40 -5.67 10.54
C ASN A 14 -20.29 -4.73 10.03
N ILE A 15 -20.33 -4.41 8.75
CA ILE A 15 -19.33 -3.56 8.09
C ILE A 15 -19.25 -2.16 8.70
N GLU A 16 -20.38 -1.55 9.06
CA GLU A 16 -20.40 -0.21 9.66
C GLU A 16 -19.73 -0.21 11.04
N LYS A 17 -19.88 -1.30 11.80
CA LYS A 17 -19.17 -1.47 13.06
C LYS A 17 -17.69 -1.69 12.82
N LEU A 18 -17.30 -2.50 11.84
CA LEU A 18 -15.88 -2.70 11.46
C LEU A 18 -15.23 -1.37 11.09
N ARG A 19 -15.89 -0.54 10.28
CA ARG A 19 -15.41 0.79 9.90
C ARG A 19 -15.18 1.73 11.08
N SER A 20 -15.90 1.55 12.18
CA SER A 20 -15.72 2.37 13.40
C SER A 20 -14.56 1.91 14.29
N ILE A 21 -13.94 0.77 14.01
CA ILE A 21 -12.87 0.18 14.85
C ILE A 21 -11.49 0.57 14.31
N PRO A 22 -10.56 1.01 15.18
CA PRO A 22 -9.23 1.41 14.77
C PRO A 22 -8.47 0.31 14.01
N LYS A 23 -7.95 0.68 12.83
CA LYS A 23 -7.12 -0.15 11.94
C LYS A 23 -5.95 0.66 11.41
N SER A 24 -5.03 -0.01 10.77
CA SER A 24 -3.98 0.61 9.94
C SER A 24 -4.19 0.28 8.47
N ASP A 25 -3.66 1.13 7.60
CA ASP A 25 -3.38 0.86 6.20
C ASP A 25 -1.93 1.23 5.95
N LEU A 26 -1.08 0.24 5.71
CA LEU A 26 0.37 0.38 5.60
C LEU A 26 0.87 0.18 4.16
N HIS A 27 -0.09 0.05 3.23
CA HIS A 27 0.14 -0.14 1.82
C HIS A 27 -0.98 0.54 1.03
N ASN A 28 -0.77 1.81 0.74
CA ASN A 28 -1.73 2.67 0.05
C ASN A 28 -1.00 3.60 -0.92
N HIS A 29 -1.53 3.73 -2.12
CA HIS A 29 -0.97 4.60 -3.16
C HIS A 29 -1.75 5.92 -3.25
N ALA A 30 -1.08 7.04 -3.00
CA ALA A 30 -1.67 8.36 -2.83
C ALA A 30 -2.79 8.73 -3.81
N ILE A 31 -2.54 8.59 -5.11
CA ILE A 31 -3.54 8.97 -6.12
C ILE A 31 -4.58 7.89 -6.40
N LEU A 32 -4.34 6.65 -5.98
CA LEU A 32 -5.23 5.51 -6.23
C LEU A 32 -5.88 4.96 -4.95
N GLY A 33 -5.38 5.33 -3.77
CA GLY A 33 -5.86 4.84 -2.47
C GLY A 33 -7.13 5.53 -1.93
N GLY A 34 -7.81 6.33 -2.76
CA GLY A 34 -8.86 7.22 -2.31
C GLY A 34 -10.29 6.73 -2.49
N ASN A 35 -11.23 7.51 -1.93
CA ASN A 35 -12.66 7.27 -2.03
C ASN A 35 -13.18 7.61 -3.44
N LEU A 36 -13.53 6.56 -4.18
CA LEU A 36 -13.99 6.70 -5.57
C LEU A 36 -15.28 7.53 -5.69
N LYS A 37 -16.20 7.41 -4.72
CA LYS A 37 -17.45 8.19 -4.73
C LYS A 37 -17.16 9.69 -4.61
N TYR A 38 -16.23 10.08 -3.75
CA TYR A 38 -15.79 11.47 -3.62
C TYR A 38 -15.26 12.03 -4.95
N ILE A 39 -14.41 11.28 -5.64
CA ILE A 39 -13.89 11.68 -6.96
C ILE A 39 -15.01 11.81 -7.97
N GLU A 40 -15.95 10.83 -8.04
CA GLU A 40 -17.09 10.86 -8.95
C GLU A 40 -18.01 12.06 -8.71
N GLU A 41 -18.25 12.43 -7.45
CA GLU A 41 -19.02 13.63 -7.09
C GLU A 41 -18.30 14.90 -7.53
N TRP A 42 -16.99 14.98 -7.31
CA TRP A 42 -16.18 16.12 -7.75
C TRP A 42 -16.17 16.30 -9.27
N ILE A 43 -16.00 15.21 -10.05
CA ILE A 43 -15.95 15.29 -11.52
C ILE A 43 -17.34 15.33 -12.16
N GLY A 44 -18.41 15.08 -11.41
CA GLY A 44 -19.79 15.01 -11.90
C GLY A 44 -20.06 13.82 -12.84
N LYS A 45 -19.26 12.73 -12.76
CA LYS A 45 -19.31 11.61 -13.67
C LYS A 45 -18.95 10.30 -12.97
N LYS A 46 -19.61 9.19 -13.38
CA LYS A 46 -19.24 7.85 -12.93
C LYS A 46 -17.97 7.36 -13.64
N ILE A 47 -17.06 6.80 -12.88
CA ILE A 47 -15.87 6.09 -13.35
C ILE A 47 -16.25 4.61 -13.54
N PRO A 48 -15.91 3.98 -14.67
CA PRO A 48 -16.12 2.54 -14.84
C PRO A 48 -15.49 1.75 -13.70
N ARG A 49 -16.07 0.60 -13.37
CA ARG A 49 -15.50 -0.30 -12.36
C ARG A 49 -14.66 -1.38 -13.05
N LEU A 50 -13.54 -1.74 -12.45
CA LEU A 50 -12.79 -2.93 -12.86
C LEU A 50 -13.55 -4.17 -12.34
N THR A 51 -14.33 -4.81 -13.22
CA THR A 51 -15.19 -5.95 -12.84
C THR A 51 -14.62 -7.30 -13.24
N LYS A 52 -13.52 -7.29 -13.98
CA LYS A 52 -12.85 -8.52 -14.44
C LYS A 52 -11.45 -8.56 -13.87
N ARG A 53 -11.01 -9.75 -13.50
CA ARG A 53 -9.62 -9.99 -13.13
C ARG A 53 -8.72 -9.69 -14.33
N ILE A 54 -7.57 -9.10 -14.04
CA ILE A 54 -6.51 -8.79 -15.00
C ILE A 54 -5.27 -9.60 -14.65
N THR A 55 -4.33 -9.71 -15.57
CA THR A 55 -3.21 -10.65 -15.47
C THR A 55 -1.85 -9.98 -15.35
N SER A 56 -1.78 -8.67 -15.60
CA SER A 56 -0.53 -7.92 -15.56
C SER A 56 -0.69 -6.51 -15.03
N ILE A 57 0.41 -5.92 -14.60
CA ILE A 57 0.47 -4.53 -14.14
C ILE A 57 0.16 -3.56 -15.30
N GLU A 58 0.57 -3.88 -16.52
CA GLU A 58 0.32 -3.05 -17.71
C GLU A 58 -1.18 -2.95 -18.02
N GLU A 59 -1.95 -4.04 -17.82
CA GLU A 59 -3.42 -4.00 -17.97
C GLU A 59 -4.05 -3.07 -16.94
N MET A 60 -3.56 -3.09 -15.69
CA MET A 60 -4.00 -2.19 -14.62
C MET A 60 -3.66 -0.73 -14.96
N GLU A 61 -2.42 -0.45 -15.34
CA GLU A 61 -1.98 0.89 -15.72
C GLU A 61 -2.75 1.43 -16.92
N ALA A 62 -3.04 0.58 -17.91
CA ALA A 62 -3.86 0.95 -19.06
C ALA A 62 -5.31 1.30 -18.64
N TRP A 63 -5.90 0.52 -17.71
CA TRP A 63 -7.22 0.84 -17.16
C TRP A 63 -7.22 2.16 -16.40
N VAL A 64 -6.24 2.37 -15.51
CA VAL A 64 -6.05 3.60 -14.71
C VAL A 64 -5.83 4.80 -15.64
N GLY A 65 -4.92 4.68 -16.59
CA GLY A 65 -4.59 5.72 -17.56
C GLY A 65 -5.79 6.15 -18.43
N LYS A 66 -6.68 5.21 -18.77
CA LYS A 66 -7.88 5.47 -19.56
C LYS A 66 -9.03 6.05 -18.73
N ASN A 67 -9.28 5.50 -17.55
CA ASN A 67 -10.53 5.71 -16.84
C ASN A 67 -10.43 6.68 -15.66
N TYR A 68 -9.23 6.90 -15.09
CA TYR A 68 -9.04 7.70 -13.89
C TYR A 68 -8.09 8.89 -14.07
N ILE A 69 -6.87 8.68 -14.54
CA ILE A 69 -5.85 9.71 -14.70
C ILE A 69 -6.33 10.96 -15.46
N PRO A 70 -7.19 10.87 -16.51
CA PRO A 70 -7.66 12.06 -17.21
C PRO A 70 -8.38 13.08 -16.32
N TYR A 71 -8.94 12.64 -15.19
CA TYR A 71 -9.69 13.48 -14.26
C TYR A 71 -8.84 14.08 -13.13
N VAL A 72 -7.73 13.43 -12.77
CA VAL A 72 -6.87 13.84 -11.63
C VAL A 72 -5.54 14.46 -12.09
N LYS A 73 -5.53 15.09 -13.26
CA LYS A 73 -4.33 15.75 -13.80
C LYS A 73 -3.98 17.05 -13.10
N GLY A 74 -2.68 17.34 -13.07
CA GLY A 74 -2.13 18.59 -12.53
C GLY A 74 -2.28 18.68 -11.00
N THR A 75 -1.88 19.81 -10.46
CA THR A 75 -1.85 20.02 -9.00
C THR A 75 -3.23 19.86 -8.36
N LEU A 76 -4.27 20.46 -8.96
CA LEU A 76 -5.64 20.36 -8.42
C LEU A 76 -6.13 18.90 -8.41
N GLY A 77 -5.93 18.15 -9.49
CA GLY A 77 -6.36 16.76 -9.57
C GLY A 77 -5.59 15.88 -8.59
N PHE A 78 -4.30 16.10 -8.44
CA PHE A 78 -3.47 15.43 -7.43
C PHE A 78 -3.99 15.71 -6.01
N GLU A 79 -4.21 16.99 -5.66
CA GLU A 79 -4.74 17.35 -4.34
C GLU A 79 -6.11 16.69 -4.08
N LYS A 80 -7.00 16.65 -5.08
CA LYS A 80 -8.30 15.96 -4.96
C LYS A 80 -8.18 14.45 -4.75
N ALA A 81 -7.18 13.82 -5.34
CA ALA A 81 -6.89 12.41 -5.10
C ALA A 81 -6.38 12.17 -3.66
N ILE A 82 -5.50 13.03 -3.14
CA ILE A 82 -5.03 12.98 -1.74
C ILE A 82 -6.17 13.25 -0.75
N GLU A 83 -7.05 14.24 -1.02
CA GLU A 83 -8.27 14.46 -0.23
C GLU A 83 -9.11 13.19 -0.16
N ALA A 84 -9.32 12.54 -1.32
CA ALA A 84 -10.09 11.29 -1.40
C ALA A 84 -9.45 10.17 -0.58
N ALA A 85 -8.11 10.06 -0.54
CA ALA A 85 -7.40 9.07 0.25
C ALA A 85 -7.59 9.31 1.77
N PHE A 86 -7.49 10.54 2.23
CA PHE A 86 -7.76 10.89 3.64
C PHE A 86 -9.24 10.65 4.03
N ILE A 87 -10.18 10.99 3.15
CA ILE A 87 -11.60 10.73 3.35
C ILE A 87 -11.86 9.23 3.45
N GLN A 88 -11.24 8.40 2.60
CA GLN A 88 -11.36 6.94 2.65
C GLN A 88 -10.79 6.38 3.96
N ALA A 89 -9.60 6.77 4.35
CA ALA A 89 -8.96 6.31 5.58
C ALA A 89 -9.84 6.61 6.81
N LYS A 90 -10.34 7.85 6.90
CA LYS A 90 -11.24 8.26 7.99
C LYS A 90 -12.55 7.48 7.99
N ALA A 91 -13.20 7.33 6.84
CA ALA A 91 -14.46 6.62 6.70
C ALA A 91 -14.35 5.13 7.07
N ASP A 92 -13.14 4.56 6.93
CA ASP A 92 -12.86 3.16 7.21
C ASP A 92 -12.21 2.91 8.60
N GLY A 93 -12.13 3.94 9.46
CA GLY A 93 -11.54 3.81 10.80
C GLY A 93 -10.03 3.55 10.80
N VAL A 94 -9.35 3.91 9.73
CA VAL A 94 -7.89 3.87 9.68
C VAL A 94 -7.33 5.00 10.54
N ILE A 95 -6.58 4.65 11.59
CA ILE A 95 -5.93 5.60 12.49
C ILE A 95 -4.43 5.71 12.27
N LYS A 96 -3.84 4.80 11.48
CA LYS A 96 -2.44 4.80 11.06
C LYS A 96 -2.40 4.51 9.56
N LEU A 97 -2.00 5.50 8.79
CA LEU A 97 -1.96 5.46 7.32
C LEU A 97 -0.52 5.67 6.84
N GLU A 98 0.06 4.68 6.19
CA GLU A 98 1.26 4.83 5.37
C GLU A 98 0.84 4.95 3.91
N MET A 99 1.19 6.06 3.28
CA MET A 99 0.75 6.39 1.92
C MET A 99 1.96 6.72 1.04
N ASN A 100 2.10 5.97 -0.04
CA ASN A 100 3.16 6.15 -1.02
C ASN A 100 2.89 7.40 -1.89
N ILE A 101 3.82 8.35 -1.83
CA ILE A 101 3.85 9.59 -2.61
C ILE A 101 5.05 9.52 -3.56
N ASP A 102 4.82 9.33 -4.85
CA ASP A 102 5.92 9.25 -5.81
C ASP A 102 6.81 10.49 -5.78
N VAL A 103 8.13 10.29 -5.80
CA VAL A 103 9.13 11.38 -5.78
C VAL A 103 8.97 12.36 -6.95
N TYR A 104 8.36 11.91 -8.04
CA TYR A 104 8.07 12.74 -9.21
C TYR A 104 7.01 13.81 -8.94
N PHE A 105 6.10 13.62 -7.98
CA PHE A 105 4.98 14.56 -7.76
C PHE A 105 5.40 15.98 -7.36
N ARG A 106 6.65 16.20 -6.91
CA ARG A 106 7.16 17.57 -6.76
C ARG A 106 7.09 18.40 -8.04
N HIS A 107 7.10 17.75 -9.22
CA HIS A 107 6.99 18.44 -10.50
C HIS A 107 5.64 19.14 -10.69
N LEU A 108 4.59 18.68 -10.01
CA LEU A 108 3.29 19.37 -9.94
C LEU A 108 3.39 20.71 -9.18
N TYR A 109 4.45 20.93 -8.42
CA TYR A 109 4.76 22.10 -7.62
C TYR A 109 6.03 22.82 -8.11
N ASN A 110 6.19 22.91 -9.42
CA ASN A 110 7.37 23.54 -10.06
C ASN A 110 8.72 22.95 -9.59
N GLY A 111 8.74 21.67 -9.27
CA GLY A 111 9.92 20.96 -8.78
C GLY A 111 10.21 21.14 -7.28
N SER A 112 9.36 21.84 -6.54
CA SER A 112 9.56 22.11 -5.12
C SER A 112 9.04 20.98 -4.22
N ALA A 113 9.95 20.28 -3.52
CA ALA A 113 9.60 19.33 -2.47
C ALA A 113 8.90 20.03 -1.28
N GLU A 114 9.31 21.25 -0.95
CA GLU A 114 8.71 22.04 0.14
C GLU A 114 7.24 22.35 -0.10
N GLU A 115 6.87 22.79 -1.30
CA GLU A 115 5.47 23.11 -1.64
C GLU A 115 4.59 21.85 -1.67
N LEU A 116 5.10 20.72 -2.18
CA LEU A 116 4.41 19.43 -2.06
C LEU A 116 4.18 19.06 -0.59
N ILE A 117 5.20 19.15 0.27
CA ILE A 117 5.09 18.85 1.70
C ILE A 117 4.07 19.78 2.38
N LYS A 118 4.06 21.07 2.06
CA LYS A 118 3.06 22.03 2.58
C LYS A 118 1.64 21.64 2.16
N ALA A 119 1.46 21.23 0.91
CA ALA A 119 0.16 20.76 0.42
C ALA A 119 -0.30 19.50 1.16
N LEU A 120 0.57 18.49 1.31
CA LEU A 120 0.25 17.27 2.04
C LEU A 120 -0.12 17.55 3.51
N LYS A 121 0.63 18.42 4.20
CA LYS A 121 0.34 18.83 5.58
C LYS A 121 -1.01 19.53 5.70
N ARG A 122 -1.30 20.46 4.77
CA ARG A 122 -2.58 21.18 4.73
C ARG A 122 -3.74 20.21 4.53
N LEU A 123 -3.66 19.34 3.53
CA LEU A 123 -4.70 18.36 3.22
C LEU A 123 -4.94 17.37 4.38
N HIS A 124 -3.86 16.87 5.00
CA HIS A 124 -3.97 16.02 6.18
C HIS A 124 -4.70 16.74 7.33
N GLN A 125 -4.29 17.99 7.64
CA GLN A 125 -4.91 18.78 8.70
C GLN A 125 -6.38 19.10 8.42
N GLU A 126 -6.76 19.26 7.16
CA GLU A 126 -8.12 19.62 6.76
C GLU A 126 -9.06 18.40 6.75
N TYR A 127 -8.61 17.25 6.22
CA TYR A 127 -9.50 16.12 5.95
C TYR A 127 -9.40 14.96 6.96
N ALA A 128 -8.25 14.75 7.59
CA ALA A 128 -8.04 13.62 8.50
C ALA A 128 -7.03 13.93 9.64
N PRO A 129 -7.20 15.03 10.40
CA PRO A 129 -6.24 15.42 11.44
C PRO A 129 -6.08 14.38 12.57
N GLU A 130 -7.05 13.50 12.74
CA GLU A 130 -7.04 12.40 13.73
C GLU A 130 -6.27 11.16 13.28
N VAL A 131 -5.95 11.05 11.98
CA VAL A 131 -5.18 9.93 11.42
C VAL A 131 -3.69 10.18 11.64
N ASN A 132 -2.98 9.22 12.19
CA ASN A 132 -1.52 9.24 12.18
C ASN A 132 -1.03 8.98 10.74
N PHE A 133 -0.86 10.05 9.99
CA PHE A 133 -0.37 10.00 8.62
C PHE A 133 1.16 9.87 8.60
N ILE A 134 1.64 8.81 7.97
CA ILE A 134 3.05 8.49 7.80
C ILE A 134 3.36 8.52 6.29
N PRO A 135 3.80 9.68 5.77
CA PRO A 135 4.09 9.79 4.34
C PRO A 135 5.32 8.98 3.95
N GLU A 136 5.20 8.28 2.84
CA GLU A 136 6.21 7.42 2.24
C GLU A 136 6.62 7.97 0.87
N LEU A 137 7.90 7.92 0.49
CA LEU A 137 8.35 8.29 -0.84
C LEU A 137 8.36 7.07 -1.76
N GLY A 138 7.64 7.16 -2.87
CA GLY A 138 7.58 6.14 -3.90
C GLY A 138 8.68 6.28 -4.94
N PHE A 139 9.32 5.16 -5.28
CA PHE A 139 10.27 5.04 -6.38
C PHE A 139 9.71 4.08 -7.43
N ASN A 140 9.40 4.59 -8.63
CA ASN A 140 8.98 3.72 -9.73
C ASN A 140 10.17 2.91 -10.24
N ARG A 141 10.07 1.58 -10.18
CA ARG A 141 11.16 0.65 -10.54
C ARG A 141 11.56 0.71 -12.01
N SER A 142 10.74 1.27 -12.89
CA SER A 142 11.06 1.45 -14.30
C SER A 142 11.98 2.66 -14.58
N VAL A 143 12.23 3.51 -13.57
CA VAL A 143 13.06 4.72 -13.68
C VAL A 143 14.50 4.38 -13.28
N SER A 144 15.50 4.94 -14.00
CA SER A 144 16.91 4.70 -13.68
C SER A 144 17.28 5.23 -12.28
N GLN A 145 18.27 4.59 -11.64
CA GLN A 145 18.73 5.01 -10.31
C GLN A 145 19.19 6.47 -10.28
N GLU A 146 19.92 6.91 -11.33
CA GLU A 146 20.46 8.27 -11.42
C GLU A 146 19.33 9.30 -11.38
N LEU A 147 18.27 9.05 -12.14
CA LEU A 147 17.11 9.95 -12.20
C LEU A 147 16.30 9.90 -10.90
N LEU A 148 16.13 8.72 -10.29
CA LEU A 148 15.49 8.59 -8.98
C LEU A 148 16.28 9.33 -7.89
N ILE A 149 17.62 9.28 -7.91
CA ILE A 149 18.46 10.04 -6.97
C ILE A 149 18.25 11.53 -7.17
N GLU A 150 18.29 12.02 -8.41
CA GLU A 150 18.04 13.44 -8.73
C GLU A 150 16.67 13.91 -8.20
N TRP A 151 15.65 13.06 -8.34
CA TRP A 151 14.31 13.40 -7.86
C TRP A 151 14.18 13.29 -6.33
N PHE A 152 14.93 12.39 -5.70
CA PHE A 152 14.90 12.15 -4.26
C PHE A 152 15.67 13.20 -3.44
N GLU A 153 16.84 13.65 -3.94
CA GLU A 153 17.72 14.58 -3.23
C GLU A 153 17.00 15.79 -2.61
N PRO A 154 16.06 16.48 -3.32
CA PRO A 154 15.34 17.62 -2.75
C PRO A 154 14.49 17.33 -1.51
N TYR A 155 14.18 16.06 -1.23
CA TYR A 155 13.41 15.67 -0.04
C TYR A 155 14.29 15.44 1.20
N LEU A 156 15.59 15.22 1.02
CA LEU A 156 16.52 14.82 2.08
C LEU A 156 16.74 15.90 3.15
N ASP A 157 16.41 17.14 2.87
CA ASP A 157 16.51 18.26 3.82
C ASP A 157 15.27 18.36 4.74
N TYR A 158 14.24 17.56 4.46
CA TYR A 158 12.99 17.59 5.21
C TYR A 158 12.80 16.29 6.00
N ASN A 159 12.64 16.39 7.32
CA ASN A 159 12.27 15.25 8.16
C ASN A 159 10.73 15.01 8.14
N TYR A 160 10.17 14.91 6.95
CA TYR A 160 8.72 14.72 6.77
C TYR A 160 8.38 13.27 6.42
N PHE A 161 8.98 12.75 5.38
CA PHE A 161 8.80 11.36 4.98
C PHE A 161 9.47 10.40 5.95
N LYS A 162 8.90 9.21 6.14
CA LYS A 162 9.35 8.24 7.15
C LYS A 162 9.84 6.93 6.56
N SER A 163 9.49 6.67 5.33
CA SER A 163 9.88 5.47 4.58
C SER A 163 10.07 5.77 3.10
N VAL A 164 10.66 4.81 2.42
CA VAL A 164 10.71 4.72 0.96
C VAL A 164 10.14 3.39 0.52
N ASP A 165 9.52 3.35 -0.66
CA ASP A 165 8.95 2.16 -1.26
C ASP A 165 9.26 2.09 -2.76
N LEU A 166 9.77 0.96 -3.22
CA LEU A 166 9.98 0.66 -4.62
C LEU A 166 8.73 -0.02 -5.18
N TYR A 167 8.09 0.59 -6.17
CA TYR A 167 6.83 0.08 -6.73
C TYR A 167 6.87 0.00 -8.26
N GLY A 168 5.84 -0.58 -8.86
CA GLY A 168 5.67 -0.77 -10.30
C GLY A 168 6.14 -2.15 -10.77
N ASP A 169 6.55 -2.27 -12.03
CA ASP A 169 6.92 -3.55 -12.62
C ASP A 169 8.15 -4.18 -11.92
N GLU A 170 7.94 -5.32 -11.26
CA GLU A 170 9.02 -6.04 -10.56
C GLU A 170 10.15 -6.49 -11.48
N PHE A 171 9.89 -6.60 -12.79
CA PHE A 171 10.86 -7.07 -13.79
C PHE A 171 11.57 -5.95 -14.54
N ALA A 172 11.22 -4.69 -14.32
CA ALA A 172 11.76 -3.54 -15.04
C ALA A 172 13.29 -3.42 -14.91
N GLN A 173 13.83 -3.70 -13.73
CA GLN A 173 15.26 -3.78 -13.48
C GLN A 173 15.58 -4.57 -12.20
N PRO A 174 16.79 -5.17 -12.08
CA PRO A 174 17.19 -5.86 -10.86
C PRO A 174 17.35 -4.89 -9.68
N ALA A 175 17.02 -5.36 -8.47
CA ALA A 175 17.14 -4.57 -7.24
C ALA A 175 18.55 -4.02 -7.00
N SER A 176 19.58 -4.74 -7.45
CA SER A 176 20.98 -4.33 -7.34
C SER A 176 21.32 -2.98 -8.00
N ASN A 177 20.58 -2.60 -9.04
CA ASN A 177 20.73 -1.30 -9.70
C ASN A 177 20.31 -0.13 -8.80
N LEU A 178 19.47 -0.37 -7.77
CA LEU A 178 18.91 0.66 -6.90
C LEU A 178 19.60 0.73 -5.52
N LYS A 179 20.68 -0.01 -5.35
CA LYS A 179 21.39 -0.13 -4.06
C LYS A 179 21.90 1.20 -3.52
N GLN A 180 22.39 2.10 -4.37
CA GLN A 180 22.88 3.41 -3.94
C GLN A 180 21.72 4.28 -3.44
N LEU A 181 20.59 4.29 -4.14
CA LEU A 181 19.37 5.01 -3.74
C LEU A 181 18.92 4.59 -2.34
N TYR A 182 18.83 3.26 -2.09
CA TYR A 182 18.42 2.72 -0.80
C TYR A 182 19.42 3.00 0.33
N ARG A 183 20.74 2.97 0.04
CA ARG A 183 21.76 3.42 1.00
C ARG A 183 21.60 4.88 1.38
N MET A 184 21.24 5.75 0.44
CA MET A 184 20.96 7.16 0.72
C MET A 184 19.74 7.28 1.64
N ALA A 185 18.63 6.59 1.35
CA ALA A 185 17.44 6.56 2.19
C ALA A 185 17.76 6.06 3.60
N LYS A 186 18.51 4.95 3.72
CA LYS A 186 18.97 4.40 5.00
C LYS A 186 19.81 5.38 5.81
N SER A 187 20.71 6.12 5.16
CA SER A 187 21.57 7.12 5.83
C SER A 187 20.78 8.28 6.43
N LYS A 188 19.55 8.51 5.96
CA LYS A 188 18.61 9.51 6.48
C LYS A 188 17.64 8.92 7.53
N GLY A 189 17.80 7.65 7.87
CA GLY A 189 16.94 6.97 8.85
C GLY A 189 15.55 6.63 8.36
N LEU A 190 15.33 6.58 7.04
CA LEU A 190 14.08 6.16 6.46
C LEU A 190 13.93 4.64 6.54
N LYS A 191 12.71 4.16 6.82
CA LYS A 191 12.35 2.76 6.71
C LYS A 191 12.39 2.35 5.23
N LEU A 192 12.90 1.17 4.95
CA LEU A 192 13.12 0.68 3.58
C LEU A 192 12.08 -0.37 3.23
N LYS A 193 11.28 -0.09 2.21
CA LYS A 193 10.25 -1.00 1.71
C LYS A 193 10.38 -1.20 0.21
N ALA A 194 9.80 -2.29 -0.30
CA ALA A 194 9.66 -2.53 -1.73
C ALA A 194 8.49 -3.47 -2.02
N HIS A 195 7.84 -3.28 -3.19
CA HIS A 195 7.00 -4.27 -3.82
C HIS A 195 7.89 -5.39 -4.36
N VAL A 196 7.72 -6.59 -3.86
CA VAL A 196 8.43 -7.77 -4.34
C VAL A 196 7.66 -9.05 -3.99
N GLY A 197 7.69 -10.02 -4.89
CA GLY A 197 7.01 -11.29 -4.72
C GLY A 197 5.49 -11.20 -4.85
N GLU A 198 5.00 -10.22 -5.57
CA GLU A 198 3.64 -10.17 -6.10
C GLU A 198 3.59 -10.88 -7.47
N PHE A 199 4.42 -10.43 -8.40
CA PHE A 199 4.58 -11.02 -9.73
C PHE A 199 5.81 -11.92 -9.80
N GLY A 200 6.87 -11.58 -9.06
CA GLY A 200 8.13 -12.30 -8.97
C GLY A 200 8.04 -13.62 -8.17
N ASP A 201 9.14 -14.33 -8.13
CA ASP A 201 9.28 -15.60 -7.39
C ASP A 201 9.72 -15.39 -5.94
N ALA A 202 9.82 -16.48 -5.19
CA ALA A 202 10.22 -16.43 -3.78
C ALA A 202 11.70 -16.03 -3.62
N GLU A 203 12.55 -16.46 -4.53
CA GLU A 203 13.99 -16.20 -4.51
C GLU A 203 14.27 -14.70 -4.70
N SER A 204 13.50 -14.03 -5.56
CA SER A 204 13.60 -12.57 -5.77
C SER A 204 13.25 -11.77 -4.51
N ILE A 205 12.38 -12.30 -3.63
CA ILE A 205 12.08 -11.70 -2.33
C ILE A 205 13.34 -11.65 -1.47
N GLN A 206 14.00 -12.80 -1.27
CA GLN A 206 15.20 -12.85 -0.44
C GLN A 206 16.31 -11.98 -1.01
N GLU A 207 16.56 -12.05 -2.33
CA GLU A 207 17.56 -11.23 -3.01
C GLU A 207 17.29 -9.73 -2.78
N THR A 208 16.04 -9.29 -2.98
CA THR A 208 15.68 -7.88 -2.82
C THR A 208 15.84 -7.40 -1.38
N VAL A 209 15.41 -8.20 -0.39
CA VAL A 209 15.61 -7.90 1.03
C VAL A 209 17.09 -7.74 1.37
N GLU A 210 17.93 -8.68 0.93
CA GLU A 210 19.37 -8.65 1.24
C GLU A 210 20.10 -7.49 0.50
N VAL A 211 19.74 -7.23 -0.75
CA VAL A 211 20.40 -6.22 -1.59
C VAL A 211 20.01 -4.80 -1.18
N LEU A 212 18.74 -4.55 -0.89
CA LEU A 212 18.21 -3.24 -0.52
C LEU A 212 18.12 -3.04 0.99
N GLU A 213 18.38 -4.08 1.78
CA GLU A 213 18.33 -4.07 3.25
C GLU A 213 16.93 -3.68 3.77
N LEU A 214 15.88 -4.31 3.21
CA LEU A 214 14.49 -3.95 3.49
C LEU A 214 14.08 -4.24 4.95
N ASP A 215 13.25 -3.36 5.49
CA ASP A 215 12.58 -3.52 6.78
C ASP A 215 11.20 -4.19 6.62
N GLU A 216 10.49 -3.88 5.53
CA GLU A 216 9.16 -4.41 5.21
C GLU A 216 9.03 -4.68 3.71
N ILE A 217 8.05 -5.51 3.35
CA ILE A 217 7.72 -5.85 1.97
C ILE A 217 6.26 -5.52 1.70
N GLN A 218 5.99 -4.88 0.58
CA GLN A 218 4.66 -4.79 0.02
C GLN A 218 4.34 -6.08 -0.75
N HIS A 219 3.21 -6.72 -0.45
CA HIS A 219 2.75 -8.05 -0.89
C HIS A 219 3.59 -9.21 -0.35
N GLY A 220 4.62 -9.66 -1.05
CA GLY A 220 5.49 -10.78 -0.65
C GLY A 220 4.83 -12.17 -0.70
N ILE A 221 3.70 -12.32 -1.39
CA ILE A 221 2.87 -13.53 -1.33
C ILE A 221 3.52 -14.77 -1.97
N SER A 222 4.45 -14.60 -2.90
CA SER A 222 5.16 -15.72 -3.52
C SER A 222 6.13 -16.41 -2.57
N ALA A 223 6.42 -15.87 -1.38
CA ALA A 223 7.27 -16.49 -0.37
C ALA A 223 6.81 -17.89 0.03
N VAL A 224 5.50 -18.19 -0.05
CA VAL A 224 4.94 -19.53 0.23
C VAL A 224 5.49 -20.63 -0.67
N LYS A 225 6.02 -20.29 -1.85
CA LYS A 225 6.62 -21.24 -2.77
C LYS A 225 7.99 -21.76 -2.31
N SER A 226 8.60 -21.15 -1.27
CA SER A 226 9.92 -21.52 -0.76
C SER A 226 9.97 -21.50 0.77
N LYS A 227 10.02 -22.69 1.39
CA LYS A 227 10.13 -22.81 2.85
C LYS A 227 11.38 -22.11 3.41
N SER A 228 12.48 -22.08 2.65
CA SER A 228 13.70 -21.37 3.03
C SER A 228 13.49 -19.87 3.09
N VAL A 229 12.76 -19.29 2.10
CA VAL A 229 12.45 -17.87 2.06
C VAL A 229 11.49 -17.49 3.18
N MET A 230 10.43 -18.28 3.44
CA MET A 230 9.56 -18.03 4.59
C MET A 230 10.34 -18.03 5.91
N ASN A 231 11.24 -19.01 6.12
CA ASN A 231 12.09 -19.06 7.30
C ASN A 231 13.05 -17.86 7.39
N PHE A 232 13.57 -17.39 6.25
CA PHE A 232 14.40 -16.19 6.18
C PHE A 232 13.62 -14.94 6.62
N LEU A 233 12.43 -14.71 6.08
CA LEU A 233 11.56 -13.61 6.45
C LEU A 233 11.21 -13.60 7.92
N GLN A 234 10.80 -14.76 8.46
CA GLN A 234 10.45 -14.93 9.86
C GLN A 234 11.64 -14.63 10.79
N ARG A 235 12.85 -15.17 10.50
CA ARG A 235 14.05 -14.97 11.33
C ARG A 235 14.54 -13.52 11.33
N ASN A 236 14.39 -12.83 10.21
CA ASN A 236 14.77 -11.42 10.07
C ASN A 236 13.66 -10.46 10.48
N ASN A 237 12.50 -10.98 10.95
CA ASN A 237 11.34 -10.20 11.37
C ASN A 237 10.84 -9.23 10.29
N ILE A 238 10.91 -9.64 9.01
CA ILE A 238 10.40 -8.86 7.88
C ILE A 238 8.87 -8.93 7.88
N GLN A 239 8.23 -7.77 7.93
CA GLN A 239 6.77 -7.65 7.85
C GLN A 239 6.31 -7.64 6.39
N LEU A 240 5.19 -8.32 6.12
CA LEU A 240 4.53 -8.30 4.82
C LEU A 240 3.22 -7.50 4.90
N ASN A 241 3.09 -6.48 4.05
CA ASN A 241 1.89 -5.66 3.95
C ASN A 241 1.03 -6.17 2.77
N ILE A 242 0.09 -7.04 3.06
CA ILE A 242 -0.64 -7.83 2.06
C ILE A 242 -1.98 -7.16 1.73
N CYS A 243 -2.37 -7.22 0.44
CA CYS A 243 -3.59 -6.65 -0.10
C CYS A 243 -4.43 -7.74 -0.81
N PRO A 244 -5.31 -8.45 -0.09
CA PRO A 244 -5.98 -9.65 -0.59
C PRO A 244 -6.78 -9.46 -1.87
N THR A 245 -7.59 -8.40 -1.95
CA THR A 245 -8.39 -8.12 -3.15
C THR A 245 -7.52 -7.75 -4.34
N SER A 246 -6.46 -6.95 -4.15
CA SER A 246 -5.48 -6.64 -5.20
C SER A 246 -4.87 -7.92 -5.76
N ASN A 247 -4.34 -8.80 -4.89
CA ASN A 247 -3.73 -10.05 -5.32
C ASN A 247 -4.70 -10.98 -6.08
N TYR A 248 -5.97 -10.99 -5.69
CA TYR A 248 -7.01 -11.72 -6.42
C TYR A 248 -7.33 -11.07 -7.77
N MET A 249 -7.56 -9.78 -7.80
CA MET A 249 -7.93 -9.04 -9.02
C MET A 249 -6.80 -9.02 -10.06
N LEU A 250 -5.55 -8.99 -9.63
CA LEU A 250 -4.35 -9.12 -10.48
C LEU A 250 -4.02 -10.57 -10.84
N SER A 251 -4.90 -11.52 -10.53
CA SER A 251 -4.73 -12.94 -10.83
C SER A 251 -3.49 -13.60 -10.22
N ARG A 252 -3.01 -13.07 -9.11
CA ARG A 252 -1.90 -13.68 -8.35
C ARG A 252 -2.39 -14.81 -7.46
N VAL A 253 -3.68 -14.78 -7.10
CA VAL A 253 -4.38 -15.79 -6.30
C VAL A 253 -5.62 -16.24 -7.08
N GLU A 254 -5.88 -17.53 -7.16
CA GLU A 254 -7.05 -18.06 -7.88
C GLU A 254 -8.35 -17.85 -7.11
N GLU A 255 -8.33 -18.08 -5.79
CA GLU A 255 -9.48 -17.97 -4.89
C GLU A 255 -9.02 -17.40 -3.55
N ILE A 256 -9.78 -16.48 -2.98
CA ILE A 256 -9.44 -15.83 -1.70
C ILE A 256 -9.30 -16.86 -0.56
N LYS A 257 -10.14 -17.89 -0.52
CA LYS A 257 -10.07 -18.95 0.50
C LYS A 257 -8.70 -19.66 0.56
N ASN A 258 -7.95 -19.65 -0.55
CA ASN A 258 -6.63 -20.25 -0.68
C ASN A 258 -5.51 -19.19 -0.70
N HIS A 259 -5.78 -17.98 -0.17
CA HIS A 259 -4.82 -16.89 -0.20
C HIS A 259 -3.55 -17.24 0.61
N PRO A 260 -2.36 -16.99 0.04
CA PRO A 260 -1.06 -17.28 0.68
C PRO A 260 -0.88 -16.66 2.08
N ILE A 261 -1.60 -15.59 2.40
CA ILE A 261 -1.54 -14.93 3.70
C ILE A 261 -1.75 -15.90 4.87
N ARG A 262 -2.58 -16.97 4.69
CA ARG A 262 -2.83 -18.00 5.70
C ARG A 262 -1.55 -18.74 6.02
N GLU A 263 -0.86 -19.25 5.01
CA GLU A 263 0.37 -20.03 5.20
C GLU A 263 1.51 -19.16 5.75
N LEU A 264 1.63 -17.90 5.29
CA LEU A 264 2.61 -16.93 5.80
C LEU A 264 2.41 -16.67 7.29
N PHE A 265 1.17 -16.43 7.70
CA PHE A 265 0.81 -16.24 9.11
C PHE A 265 1.12 -17.48 9.96
N ASP A 266 0.75 -18.69 9.50
CA ASP A 266 1.00 -19.96 10.20
C ASP A 266 2.49 -20.25 10.37
N ASN A 267 3.33 -19.74 9.46
CA ASN A 267 4.79 -19.83 9.58
C ASN A 267 5.40 -18.75 10.49
N GLY A 268 4.57 -17.96 11.17
CA GLY A 268 5.02 -16.94 12.12
C GLY A 268 5.60 -15.69 11.48
N ILE A 269 5.31 -15.44 10.19
CA ILE A 269 5.66 -14.18 9.52
C ILE A 269 4.65 -13.12 9.94
N LYS A 270 5.12 -11.93 10.29
CA LYS A 270 4.27 -10.80 10.63
C LYS A 270 3.60 -10.28 9.37
N VAL A 271 2.29 -10.49 9.26
CA VAL A 271 1.46 -10.00 8.15
C VAL A 271 0.52 -8.90 8.61
N THR A 272 0.18 -7.98 7.71
CA THR A 272 -0.88 -6.98 7.86
C THR A 272 -1.84 -7.05 6.67
N VAL A 273 -3.03 -6.46 6.81
CA VAL A 273 -4.05 -6.37 5.77
C VAL A 273 -4.23 -4.91 5.38
N ASN A 274 -4.16 -4.63 4.09
CA ASN A 274 -4.11 -3.28 3.54
C ASN A 274 -4.93 -3.18 2.24
N THR A 275 -5.05 -1.97 1.68
CA THR A 275 -5.95 -1.69 0.55
C THR A 275 -5.30 -1.70 -0.82
N ASP A 276 -4.03 -1.28 -0.93
CA ASP A 276 -3.39 -0.98 -2.21
C ASP A 276 -4.12 0.17 -2.94
N ASP A 277 -4.68 -0.07 -4.11
CA ASP A 277 -5.34 0.89 -5.00
C ASP A 277 -6.87 0.86 -4.86
N VAL A 278 -7.43 1.51 -3.85
CA VAL A 278 -8.89 1.54 -3.57
C VAL A 278 -9.72 2.00 -4.78
N ILE A 279 -9.19 2.96 -5.56
CA ILE A 279 -9.86 3.43 -6.80
C ILE A 279 -10.07 2.28 -7.79
N VAL A 280 -9.13 1.34 -7.85
CA VAL A 280 -9.14 0.21 -8.78
C VAL A 280 -9.93 -0.96 -8.20
N PHE A 281 -9.61 -1.37 -6.98
CA PHE A 281 -10.11 -2.60 -6.37
C PHE A 281 -11.36 -2.41 -5.52
N GLN A 282 -11.68 -1.18 -5.12
CA GLN A 282 -12.90 -0.74 -4.45
C GLN A 282 -13.18 -1.37 -3.08
N ASN A 283 -12.17 -1.95 -2.45
CA ASN A 283 -12.25 -2.43 -1.07
C ASN A 283 -11.43 -1.52 -0.14
N GLY A 284 -12.05 -1.12 0.97
CA GLY A 284 -11.34 -0.55 2.11
C GLY A 284 -10.78 -1.65 3.03
N VAL A 285 -10.02 -1.27 4.05
CA VAL A 285 -9.41 -2.24 4.99
C VAL A 285 -10.48 -3.05 5.73
N SER A 286 -11.63 -2.46 6.04
CA SER A 286 -12.73 -3.18 6.70
C SER A 286 -13.33 -4.26 5.81
N GLU A 287 -13.47 -3.99 4.51
CA GLU A 287 -13.92 -4.96 3.53
C GLU A 287 -12.89 -6.08 3.34
N GLU A 288 -11.60 -5.78 3.37
CA GLU A 288 -10.54 -6.79 3.29
C GLU A 288 -10.59 -7.76 4.50
N PHE A 289 -10.76 -7.23 5.71
CA PHE A 289 -10.93 -8.07 6.90
C PHE A 289 -12.20 -8.93 6.82
N LEU A 290 -13.33 -8.35 6.40
CA LEU A 290 -14.58 -9.08 6.25
C LEU A 290 -14.50 -10.15 5.16
N LEU A 291 -13.83 -9.85 4.05
CA LEU A 291 -13.57 -10.79 2.96
C LEU A 291 -12.81 -12.02 3.44
N LEU A 292 -11.72 -11.83 4.18
CA LEU A 292 -10.91 -12.93 4.71
C LEU A 292 -11.69 -13.78 5.73
N TYR A 293 -12.56 -13.15 6.53
CA TYR A 293 -13.45 -13.84 7.45
C TYR A 293 -14.53 -14.65 6.72
N ASP A 294 -15.23 -14.05 5.76
CA ASP A 294 -16.31 -14.69 5.00
C ASP A 294 -15.84 -15.84 4.11
N GLN A 295 -14.58 -15.79 3.66
CA GLN A 295 -13.93 -16.85 2.90
C GLN A 295 -13.23 -17.90 3.80
N GLU A 296 -13.46 -17.84 5.13
CA GLU A 296 -12.93 -18.78 6.12
C GLU A 296 -11.38 -18.93 6.07
N VAL A 297 -10.68 -17.86 5.65
CA VAL A 297 -9.20 -17.82 5.65
C VAL A 297 -8.67 -17.75 7.09
N PHE A 298 -9.35 -17.00 7.94
CA PHE A 298 -9.00 -16.77 9.35
C PHE A 298 -10.23 -16.76 10.25
N SER A 299 -10.03 -17.10 11.53
CA SER A 299 -10.99 -16.79 12.58
C SER A 299 -11.00 -15.27 12.89
N ALA A 300 -12.03 -14.81 13.58
CA ALA A 300 -12.13 -13.41 13.98
C ALA A 300 -11.01 -13.01 14.95
N GLU A 301 -10.57 -13.92 15.82
CA GLU A 301 -9.46 -13.71 16.75
C GLU A 301 -8.11 -13.58 16.03
N GLU A 302 -7.85 -14.43 15.03
CA GLU A 302 -6.64 -14.35 14.21
C GLU A 302 -6.61 -13.04 13.42
N LEU A 303 -7.75 -12.60 12.87
CA LEU A 303 -7.86 -11.30 12.19
C LEU A 303 -7.61 -10.13 13.15
N ASP A 304 -8.03 -10.23 14.43
CA ASP A 304 -7.67 -9.20 15.42
C ASP A 304 -6.16 -9.16 15.71
N VAL A 305 -5.48 -10.32 15.72
CA VAL A 305 -4.00 -10.36 15.80
C VAL A 305 -3.37 -9.63 14.61
N ILE A 306 -3.84 -9.91 13.39
CA ILE A 306 -3.36 -9.26 12.15
C ILE A 306 -3.63 -7.75 12.19
N ARG A 307 -4.84 -7.33 12.61
CA ARG A 307 -5.18 -5.92 12.82
C ARG A 307 -4.23 -5.23 13.80
N MET A 308 -3.90 -5.91 14.91
CA MET A 308 -2.98 -5.38 15.91
C MET A 308 -1.53 -5.33 15.45
N ASN A 309 -1.13 -6.20 14.51
CA ASN A 309 0.21 -6.13 13.90
C ASN A 309 0.45 -4.77 13.22
N GLY A 310 -0.54 -4.27 12.47
CA GLY A 310 -0.41 -3.00 11.77
C GLY A 310 -0.44 -1.77 12.69
N LEU A 311 -1.05 -1.89 13.87
CA LEU A 311 -1.17 -0.78 14.84
C LEU A 311 0.04 -0.61 15.78
N ARG A 312 0.94 -1.59 15.80
CA ARG A 312 2.17 -1.59 16.64
C ARG A 312 3.33 -0.83 16.04
#